data_ecca88b89492a90d673ea0d795257759
#
_entry.id   ecca88b89492a90d673ea0d795257759
#
_cell.length_a   1.000
_cell.length_b   1.000
_cell.length_c   1.000
_cell.angle_alpha   90.00
_cell.angle_beta   90.00
_cell.angle_gamma   90.00
#
_symmetry.space_group_name_H-M   'P 1'
#
loop_
_entity.id
_entity.type
_entity.pdbx_description
1 polymer ?
#
loop_
_entity_poly.entity_id
_entity_poly.type
_entity_poly.pdbx_seq_one_letter_code
_entity_poly.pdbx_strand_id
1 'polypeptide(L)'
;MAVKRPTYAKDGFKSVSTRGCIIEFIATMTYVALCVPSQMKYGEGFSTAMVYGTVAALLTYAFRKETVVQMNPSVSVAFMATGKITVEQMVANVVSQLAGALIGVCWTCIWLTGSND
;
A
#
# COMPACT_ATOMS: atom_id res chain seq x y z
N MET A 1 27.04 -7.31 7.83
CA MET A 1 26.26 -8.09 6.86
C MET A 1 25.91 -7.17 5.68
N ALA A 2 26.52 -7.36 4.53
CA ALA A 2 26.26 -6.50 3.37
C ALA A 2 24.87 -6.83 2.83
N VAL A 3 23.93 -5.87 2.90
CA VAL A 3 22.63 -6.00 2.28
C VAL A 3 22.82 -6.05 0.76
N LYS A 4 22.57 -7.21 0.16
CA LYS A 4 22.65 -7.40 -1.28
C LYS A 4 21.63 -6.46 -1.93
N ARG A 5 22.11 -5.39 -2.57
CA ARG A 5 21.21 -4.47 -3.29
C ARG A 5 20.46 -5.24 -4.38
N PRO A 6 19.15 -5.06 -4.50
CA PRO A 6 18.42 -5.71 -5.58
C PRO A 6 19.00 -5.34 -6.94
N THR A 7 18.99 -6.28 -7.87
CA THR A 7 19.62 -6.14 -9.21
C THR A 7 19.07 -4.98 -10.03
N TYR A 8 17.82 -4.54 -9.73
CA TYR A 8 17.16 -3.41 -10.39
C TYR A 8 17.74 -2.03 -10.01
N ALA A 9 18.63 -1.95 -9.01
CA ALA A 9 19.26 -0.69 -8.60
C ALA A 9 20.27 -0.13 -9.63
N LYS A 10 20.54 -0.85 -10.73
CA LYS A 10 21.58 -0.47 -11.71
C LYS A 10 21.06 0.11 -13.03
N ASP A 11 19.77 -0.04 -13.35
CA ASP A 11 19.28 0.18 -14.71
C ASP A 11 18.32 1.37 -14.90
N GLY A 12 18.21 2.28 -13.94
CA GLY A 12 17.40 3.49 -14.06
C GLY A 12 15.90 3.21 -14.24
N PHE A 13 15.20 4.06 -14.99
CA PHE A 13 13.73 3.98 -15.19
C PHE A 13 13.26 2.66 -15.82
N LYS A 14 14.14 1.91 -16.47
CA LYS A 14 13.88 0.56 -17.00
C LYS A 14 13.75 -0.51 -15.92
N SER A 15 14.07 -0.18 -14.67
CA SER A 15 14.08 -1.12 -13.54
C SER A 15 12.81 -1.07 -12.67
N VAL A 16 11.81 -0.24 -13.03
CA VAL A 16 10.56 -0.16 -12.29
C VAL A 16 9.77 -1.45 -12.48
N SER A 17 9.44 -2.12 -11.37
CA SER A 17 8.62 -3.31 -11.37
C SER A 17 7.16 -2.93 -11.56
N THR A 18 6.62 -3.13 -12.76
CA THR A 18 5.19 -2.95 -13.06
C THR A 18 4.32 -3.82 -12.17
N ARG A 19 4.75 -5.06 -11.93
CA ARG A 19 4.05 -5.99 -11.03
C ARG A 19 3.99 -5.43 -9.60
N GLY A 20 5.11 -4.90 -9.10
CA GLY A 20 5.16 -4.22 -7.80
C GLY A 20 4.20 -3.05 -7.71
N CYS A 21 4.14 -2.20 -8.74
CA CYS A 21 3.22 -1.06 -8.80
C CYS A 21 1.74 -1.49 -8.80
N ILE A 22 1.38 -2.54 -9.54
CA ILE A 22 0.01 -3.08 -9.55
C ILE A 22 -0.36 -3.62 -8.16
N ILE A 23 0.55 -4.31 -7.51
CA ILE A 23 0.33 -4.84 -6.15
C ILE A 23 0.17 -3.69 -5.15
N GLU A 24 1.01 -2.66 -5.21
CA GLU A 24 0.88 -1.48 -4.35
C GLU A 24 -0.48 -0.77 -4.55
N PHE A 25 -0.95 -0.66 -5.80
CA PHE A 25 -2.27 -0.11 -6.11
C PHE A 25 -3.38 -0.95 -5.48
N ILE A 26 -3.40 -2.26 -5.73
CA ILE A 26 -4.44 -3.16 -5.22
C ILE A 26 -4.42 -3.24 -3.70
N ALA A 27 -3.24 -3.37 -3.11
CA ALA A 27 -3.08 -3.48 -1.67
C ALA A 27 -3.52 -2.19 -0.96
N THR A 28 -3.12 -1.02 -1.45
CA THR A 28 -3.53 0.26 -0.87
C THR A 28 -5.03 0.52 -1.06
N MET A 29 -5.57 0.21 -2.22
CA MET A 29 -7.02 0.29 -2.47
C MET A 29 -7.80 -0.57 -1.47
N THR A 30 -7.40 -1.82 -1.31
CA THR A 30 -8.05 -2.76 -0.37
C THR A 30 -7.90 -2.30 1.07
N TYR A 31 -6.70 -1.85 1.45
CA TYR A 31 -6.42 -1.33 2.78
C TYR A 31 -7.35 -0.16 3.14
N VAL A 32 -7.44 0.83 2.26
CA VAL A 32 -8.30 2.01 2.46
C VAL A 32 -9.77 1.62 2.47
N ALA A 33 -10.22 0.79 1.52
CA ALA A 33 -11.61 0.35 1.41
C ALA A 33 -12.12 -0.43 2.63
N LEU A 34 -11.25 -1.10 3.35
CA LEU A 34 -11.62 -1.85 4.57
C LEU A 34 -11.41 -1.04 5.85
N CYS A 35 -10.35 -0.24 5.93
CA CYS A 35 -10.00 0.47 7.15
C CYS A 35 -10.83 1.74 7.37
N VAL A 36 -11.10 2.52 6.33
CA VAL A 36 -11.87 3.77 6.45
C VAL A 36 -13.29 3.54 6.95
N PRO A 37 -14.07 2.56 6.42
CA PRO A 37 -15.39 2.26 6.97
C PRO A 37 -15.35 1.83 8.44
N SER A 38 -14.31 1.11 8.86
CA SER A 38 -14.17 0.69 10.26
C SER A 38 -13.99 1.88 11.20
N GLN A 39 -13.19 2.86 10.79
CA GLN A 39 -12.99 4.09 11.55
C GLN A 39 -14.28 4.93 11.61
N MET A 40 -15.01 5.03 10.52
CA MET A 40 -16.29 5.74 10.47
C MET A 40 -17.35 5.09 11.36
N LYS A 41 -17.34 3.75 11.44
CA LYS A 41 -18.32 2.99 12.23
C LYS A 41 -17.98 2.93 13.71
N TYR A 42 -16.74 2.71 14.06
CA TYR A 42 -16.30 2.45 15.44
C TYR A 42 -15.56 3.64 16.09
N GLY A 43 -15.27 4.70 15.31
CA GLY A 43 -14.48 5.84 15.77
C GLY A 43 -13.02 5.48 15.97
N GLU A 44 -12.33 6.29 16.77
CA GLU A 44 -10.95 6.04 17.18
C GLU A 44 -10.93 5.12 18.41
N GLY A 45 -10.13 4.07 18.36
CA GLY A 45 -10.01 3.17 19.50
C GLY A 45 -9.42 1.80 19.15
N PHE A 46 -9.48 0.90 20.09
CA PHE A 46 -8.88 -0.42 20.01
C PHE A 46 -9.42 -1.24 18.82
N SER A 47 -10.74 -1.23 18.60
CA SER A 47 -11.36 -1.99 17.51
C SER A 47 -10.87 -1.54 16.14
N THR A 48 -10.79 -0.24 15.92
CA THR A 48 -10.27 0.34 14.68
C THR A 48 -8.79 0.02 14.49
N ALA A 49 -7.98 0.16 15.54
CA ALA A 49 -6.56 -0.20 15.50
C ALA A 49 -6.36 -1.68 15.14
N MET A 50 -7.20 -2.58 15.68
CA MET A 50 -7.16 -4.00 15.34
C MET A 50 -7.49 -4.26 13.86
N VAL A 51 -8.46 -3.56 13.28
CA VAL A 51 -8.78 -3.69 11.85
C VAL A 51 -7.59 -3.22 11.00
N TYR A 52 -7.04 -2.05 11.28
CA TYR A 52 -5.89 -1.52 10.55
C TYR A 52 -4.69 -2.48 10.60
N GLY A 53 -4.32 -2.95 11.78
CA GLY A 53 -3.20 -3.88 11.96
C GLY A 53 -3.45 -5.23 11.28
N THR A 54 -4.65 -5.79 11.41
CA THR A 54 -5.00 -7.08 10.81
C THR A 54 -4.99 -7.01 9.29
N VAL A 55 -5.61 -5.99 8.70
CA VAL A 55 -5.64 -5.82 7.24
C VAL A 55 -4.24 -5.62 6.68
N ALA A 56 -3.41 -4.79 7.33
CA ALA A 56 -2.02 -4.62 6.93
C ALA A 56 -1.23 -5.94 6.97
N ALA A 57 -1.37 -6.70 8.04
CA ALA A 57 -0.71 -8.00 8.19
C ALA A 57 -1.16 -9.01 7.12
N LEU A 58 -2.46 -9.08 6.85
CA LEU A 58 -3.02 -9.99 5.83
C LEU A 58 -2.53 -9.64 4.43
N LEU A 59 -2.54 -8.36 4.06
CA LEU A 59 -2.07 -7.91 2.74
C LEU A 59 -0.57 -8.15 2.58
N THR A 60 0.22 -7.84 3.61
CA THR A 60 1.67 -8.12 3.60
C THR A 60 1.93 -9.61 3.45
N TYR A 61 1.21 -10.45 4.15
CA TYR A 61 1.33 -11.90 4.05
C TYR A 61 0.88 -12.44 2.68
N ALA A 62 -0.24 -11.94 2.15
CA ALA A 62 -0.79 -12.38 0.87
C ALA A 62 0.18 -12.15 -0.29
N PHE A 63 0.83 -10.98 -0.33
CA PHE A 63 1.75 -10.61 -1.40
C PHE A 63 3.23 -10.91 -1.13
N ARG A 64 3.56 -11.54 0.00
CA ARG A 64 4.95 -11.74 0.45
C ARG A 64 5.88 -12.45 -0.54
N LYS A 65 5.31 -13.27 -1.43
CA LYS A 65 6.08 -13.99 -2.46
C LYS A 65 6.41 -13.13 -3.67
N GLU A 66 5.65 -12.06 -3.88
CA GLU A 66 5.76 -11.19 -5.05
C GLU A 66 6.56 -9.92 -4.74
N THR A 67 6.22 -9.26 -3.64
CA THR A 67 6.89 -8.04 -3.19
C THR A 67 6.66 -7.80 -1.70
N VAL A 68 7.44 -6.89 -1.13
CA VAL A 68 7.16 -6.33 0.20
C VAL A 68 6.23 -5.15 0.01
N VAL A 69 4.96 -5.34 0.34
CA VAL A 69 3.92 -4.31 0.19
C VAL A 69 4.17 -3.18 1.19
N GLN A 70 4.11 -1.95 0.72
CA GLN A 70 4.39 -0.76 1.52
C GLN A 70 3.10 -0.04 1.91
N MET A 71 2.15 0.14 0.98
CA MET A 71 0.82 0.74 1.18
C MET A 71 0.84 2.16 1.78
N ASN A 72 2.00 2.78 1.83
CA ASN A 72 2.22 4.06 2.49
C ASN A 72 3.41 4.78 1.87
N PRO A 73 3.25 6.05 1.43
CA PRO A 73 4.36 6.83 0.87
C PRO A 73 5.56 6.98 1.81
N SER A 74 5.32 7.14 3.12
CA SER A 74 6.40 7.25 4.10
C SER A 74 7.23 5.98 4.20
N VAL A 75 6.59 4.82 4.11
CA VAL A 75 7.28 3.51 4.08
C VAL A 75 8.09 3.37 2.80
N SER A 76 7.54 3.79 1.65
CA SER A 76 8.27 3.78 0.37
C SER A 76 9.53 4.67 0.42
N VAL A 77 9.43 5.85 1.02
CA VAL A 77 10.58 6.74 1.25
C VAL A 77 11.62 6.08 2.16
N ALA A 78 11.19 5.43 3.24
CA ALA A 78 12.10 4.72 4.15
C ALA A 78 12.82 3.55 3.45
N PHE A 79 12.12 2.80 2.59
CA PHE A 79 12.73 1.73 1.78
C PHE A 79 13.76 2.28 0.79
N MET A 80 13.47 3.42 0.17
CA MET A 80 14.42 4.11 -0.71
C MET A 80 15.64 4.60 0.08
N ALA A 81 15.42 5.27 1.22
CA ALA A 81 16.51 5.78 2.05
C ALA A 81 17.42 4.67 2.59
N THR A 82 16.88 3.48 2.85
CA THR A 82 17.66 2.31 3.28
C THR A 82 18.24 1.49 2.11
N GLY A 83 18.10 1.97 0.87
CA GLY A 83 18.66 1.33 -0.32
C GLY A 83 17.96 0.03 -0.74
N LYS A 84 16.73 -0.21 -0.26
CA LYS A 84 15.94 -1.41 -0.61
C LYS A 84 15.25 -1.28 -1.95
N ILE A 85 14.89 -0.07 -2.33
CA ILE A 85 14.31 0.26 -3.64
C ILE A 85 15.02 1.48 -4.24
N THR A 86 14.88 1.66 -5.56
CA THR A 86 15.38 2.86 -6.26
C THR A 86 14.46 4.06 -6.05
N VAL A 87 14.94 5.26 -6.37
CA VAL A 87 14.11 6.48 -6.35
C VAL A 87 12.95 6.35 -7.34
N GLU A 88 13.20 5.82 -8.53
CA GLU A 88 12.18 5.61 -9.56
C GLU A 88 11.09 4.63 -9.10
N GLN A 89 11.49 3.54 -8.46
CA GLN A 89 10.54 2.58 -7.89
C GLN A 89 9.74 3.20 -6.75
N MET A 90 10.36 4.00 -5.92
CA MET A 90 9.67 4.72 -4.83
C MET A 90 8.62 5.68 -5.40
N VAL A 91 8.95 6.48 -6.40
CA VAL A 91 7.99 7.40 -7.04
C VAL A 91 6.83 6.61 -7.67
N ALA A 92 7.12 5.54 -8.39
CA ALA A 92 6.11 4.70 -9.02
C ALA A 92 5.18 4.04 -7.97
N ASN A 93 5.73 3.56 -6.86
CA ASN A 93 4.95 3.01 -5.76
C ASN A 93 4.03 4.06 -5.13
N VAL A 94 4.55 5.27 -4.86
CA VAL A 94 3.76 6.38 -4.29
C VAL A 94 2.60 6.77 -5.21
N VAL A 95 2.83 6.90 -6.51
CA VAL A 95 1.76 7.16 -7.49
C VAL A 95 0.70 6.07 -7.48
N SER A 96 1.12 4.80 -7.46
CA SER A 96 0.22 3.64 -7.40
C SER A 96 -0.59 3.62 -6.10
N GLN A 97 0.03 3.93 -4.97
CA GLN A 97 -0.62 4.02 -3.66
C GLN A 97 -1.67 5.14 -3.62
N LEU A 98 -1.34 6.33 -4.14
CA LEU A 98 -2.27 7.45 -4.19
C LEU A 98 -3.49 7.12 -5.07
N ALA A 99 -3.26 6.54 -6.25
CA ALA A 99 -4.35 6.09 -7.13
C ALA A 99 -5.22 5.03 -6.45
N GLY A 100 -4.61 4.04 -5.82
CA GLY A 100 -5.31 3.00 -5.05
C GLY A 100 -6.13 3.57 -3.90
N ALA A 101 -5.56 4.49 -3.13
CA ALA A 101 -6.26 5.16 -2.03
C ALA A 101 -7.49 5.93 -2.50
N LEU A 102 -7.37 6.69 -3.60
CA LEU A 102 -8.51 7.42 -4.18
C LEU A 102 -9.65 6.47 -4.57
N ILE A 103 -9.35 5.39 -5.25
CA ILE A 103 -10.37 4.38 -5.63
C ILE A 103 -10.95 3.72 -4.39
N GLY A 104 -10.14 3.42 -3.37
CA GLY A 104 -10.60 2.84 -2.10
C GLY A 104 -11.57 3.77 -1.36
N VAL A 105 -11.30 5.08 -1.32
CA VAL A 105 -12.22 6.07 -0.73
C VAL A 105 -13.52 6.17 -1.54
N CYS A 106 -13.42 6.23 -2.88
CA CYS A 106 -14.62 6.25 -3.73
C CYS A 106 -15.50 5.04 -3.48
N TRP A 107 -14.92 3.85 -3.39
CA TRP A 107 -15.64 2.61 -3.05
C TRP A 107 -16.35 2.73 -1.70
N THR A 108 -15.65 3.22 -0.68
CA THR A 108 -16.21 3.46 0.66
C THR A 108 -17.41 4.41 0.61
N CYS A 109 -17.28 5.52 -0.12
CA CYS A 109 -18.39 6.49 -0.27
C CYS A 109 -19.62 5.86 -0.92
N ILE A 110 -19.46 5.10 -2.00
CA ILE A 110 -20.56 4.42 -2.70
C ILE A 110 -21.24 3.42 -1.76
N TRP A 111 -20.46 2.63 -1.04
CA TRP A 111 -20.98 1.61 -0.13
C TRP A 111 -21.77 2.22 1.04
N LEU A 112 -21.25 3.29 1.64
CA LEU A 112 -21.92 3.98 2.75
C LEU A 112 -23.19 4.72 2.29
N THR A 113 -23.19 5.30 1.09
CA THR A 113 -24.36 5.98 0.55
C THR A 113 -25.46 4.98 0.18
N GLY A 114 -25.10 3.85 -0.45
CA GLY A 114 -26.04 2.79 -0.81
C GLY A 114 -26.60 1.99 0.38
N SER A 115 -25.95 2.05 1.53
CA SER A 115 -26.41 1.37 2.76
C SER A 115 -27.44 2.17 3.56
N ASN A 116 -27.69 3.42 3.19
CA ASN A 116 -28.68 4.29 3.86
C ASN A 116 -30.05 4.30 3.17
N ASP A 117 -30.22 3.55 2.11
CA ASP A 117 -31.49 3.28 1.43
C ASP A 117 -32.00 1.89 1.85
#